data_dccbd444906d571c0bf0f2f1f03ac53f
#
_entry.id   dccbd444906d571c0bf0f2f1f03ac53f
#
_cell.length_a   1.000
_cell.length_b   1.000
_cell.length_c   1.000
_cell.angle_alpha   90.00
_cell.angle_beta   90.00
_cell.angle_gamma   90.00
#
_symmetry.space_group_name_H-M   'P 1'
#
loop_
_entity.id
_entity.type
_entity.pdbx_description
1 polymer ?
#
loop_
_entity_poly.entity_id
_entity_poly.type
_entity_poly.pdbx_seq_one_letter_code
_entity_poly.pdbx_strand_id
1 'polypeptide(L)'
;MSPTKVTHVAHMLKGKIPMVLDGGDSVFGIESTIISFQSRGIYIHRHGAISEEELSEHVEITQDIKTDSVYRSPGELPYHYAPMKPLKIVHNVDEVKTANSSFLAFREPSTVPVSRYMKVLSKTGDLKEAAANFFSDLIELDRDDVDIIYAERVPETGIGKAIMERLKKASKKGAK
;
A
#
# COMPACT_ATOMS: atom_id res chain seq x y z
N MET A 1 5.71 4.08 -5.63
CA MET A 1 5.14 4.22 -4.26
C MET A 1 4.68 5.67 -4.07
N SER A 2 3.70 5.91 -3.20
CA SER A 2 3.16 7.25 -2.95
C SER A 2 3.91 7.93 -1.79
N PRO A 3 4.42 9.17 -1.97
CA PRO A 3 5.11 9.89 -0.91
C PRO A 3 4.12 10.29 0.20
N THR A 4 4.51 10.12 1.45
CA THR A 4 3.71 10.50 2.64
C THR A 4 4.41 11.51 3.53
N LYS A 5 5.65 11.86 3.21
CA LYS A 5 6.49 12.85 3.92
C LYS A 5 7.18 13.78 2.93
N VAL A 6 7.53 14.98 3.38
CA VAL A 6 8.29 15.95 2.57
C VAL A 6 9.62 15.35 2.08
N THR A 7 10.29 14.55 2.92
CA THR A 7 11.54 13.87 2.57
C THR A 7 11.39 12.88 1.42
N HIS A 8 10.25 12.19 1.33
CA HIS A 8 9.94 11.30 0.19
C HIS A 8 9.82 12.10 -1.12
N VAL A 9 9.10 13.22 -1.08
CA VAL A 9 8.93 14.11 -2.25
C VAL A 9 10.28 14.67 -2.67
N ALA A 10 11.06 15.19 -1.73
CA ALA A 10 12.38 15.75 -1.99
C ALA A 10 13.35 14.73 -2.61
N HIS A 11 13.31 13.47 -2.14
CA HIS A 11 14.11 12.38 -2.69
C HIS A 11 13.65 11.97 -4.10
N MET A 12 12.36 11.73 -4.30
CA MET A 12 11.81 11.23 -5.57
C MET A 12 11.87 12.25 -6.70
N LEU A 13 11.76 13.54 -6.36
CA LEU A 13 11.72 14.64 -7.33
C LEU A 13 13.00 15.50 -7.31
N LYS A 14 14.08 15.01 -6.69
CA LYS A 14 15.35 15.71 -6.63
C LYS A 14 15.81 16.21 -8.00
N GLY A 15 16.05 17.53 -8.12
CA GLY A 15 16.47 18.17 -9.37
C GLY A 15 15.36 18.39 -10.40
N LYS A 16 14.10 17.94 -10.13
CA LYS A 16 12.96 18.13 -11.04
C LYS A 16 12.03 19.27 -10.64
N ILE A 17 12.07 19.68 -9.37
CA ILE A 17 11.25 20.76 -8.82
C ILE A 17 12.14 21.72 -8.02
N PRO A 18 11.84 23.03 -8.04
CA PRO A 18 12.66 24.03 -7.38
C PRO A 18 12.43 24.13 -5.87
N MET A 19 11.24 23.71 -5.39
CA MET A 19 10.85 23.87 -3.98
C MET A 19 9.77 22.86 -3.59
N VAL A 20 9.77 22.49 -2.31
CA VAL A 20 8.71 21.69 -1.66
C VAL A 20 8.25 22.44 -0.42
N LEU A 21 6.93 22.60 -0.26
CA LEU A 21 6.35 23.12 0.98
C LEU A 21 6.04 21.95 1.92
N ASP A 22 6.55 22.04 3.15
CA ASP A 22 6.29 21.03 4.17
C ASP A 22 4.96 21.33 4.88
N GLY A 23 3.96 20.50 4.65
CA GLY A 23 2.65 20.54 5.32
C GLY A 23 2.48 19.49 6.42
N GLY A 24 3.56 18.81 6.80
CA GLY A 24 3.54 17.67 7.72
C GLY A 24 3.31 16.33 7.03
N ASP A 25 3.36 15.25 7.82
CA ASP A 25 3.16 13.89 7.33
C ASP A 25 1.69 13.61 6.98
N SER A 26 1.48 12.77 5.98
CA SER A 26 0.13 12.36 5.56
C SER A 26 -0.56 11.52 6.64
N VAL A 27 -1.74 11.96 7.10
CA VAL A 27 -2.48 11.30 8.19
C VAL A 27 -2.95 9.90 7.82
N PHE A 28 -3.42 9.69 6.59
CA PHE A 28 -3.98 8.40 6.17
C PHE A 28 -2.93 7.44 5.61
N GLY A 29 -1.79 7.95 5.16
CA GLY A 29 -0.71 7.14 4.58
C GLY A 29 -1.02 6.42 3.27
N ILE A 30 -2.29 6.34 2.87
CA ILE A 30 -2.75 5.80 1.59
C ILE A 30 -3.66 6.81 0.88
N GLU A 31 -3.90 6.58 -0.42
CA GLU A 31 -4.72 7.48 -1.23
C GLU A 31 -6.22 7.35 -0.91
N SER A 32 -6.98 8.35 -1.39
CA SER A 32 -8.44 8.39 -1.29
C SER A 32 -9.11 7.21 -1.99
N THR A 33 -10.30 6.85 -1.53
CA THR A 33 -11.24 5.99 -2.26
C THR A 33 -11.74 6.72 -3.50
N ILE A 34 -11.84 6.02 -4.64
CA ILE A 34 -12.37 6.56 -5.90
C ILE A 34 -13.62 5.79 -6.26
N ILE A 35 -14.70 6.52 -6.43
CA ILE A 35 -16.00 5.96 -6.77
C ILE A 35 -16.56 6.58 -8.06
N SER A 36 -17.47 5.87 -8.71
CA SER A 36 -18.36 6.43 -9.72
C SER A 36 -19.81 6.09 -9.40
N PHE A 37 -20.71 7.03 -9.70
CA PHE A 37 -22.13 6.80 -9.58
C PHE A 37 -22.63 5.93 -10.74
N GLN A 38 -23.51 5.00 -10.43
CA GLN A 38 -24.17 4.11 -11.36
C GLN A 38 -25.68 4.35 -11.31
N SER A 39 -26.44 3.71 -12.19
CA SER A 39 -27.92 3.76 -12.17
C SER A 39 -28.52 3.26 -10.85
N ARG A 40 -27.81 2.35 -10.17
CA ARG A 40 -28.10 1.91 -8.82
C ARG A 40 -26.81 1.94 -8.00
N GLY A 41 -26.72 2.84 -7.04
CA GLY A 41 -25.60 2.94 -6.11
C GLY A 41 -24.29 3.47 -6.69
N ILE A 42 -23.19 2.95 -6.21
CA ILE A 42 -21.83 3.34 -6.60
C ILE A 42 -20.99 2.11 -6.97
N TYR A 43 -19.99 2.36 -7.82
CA TYR A 43 -18.89 1.41 -8.06
C TYR A 43 -17.58 1.96 -7.49
N ILE A 44 -16.80 1.11 -6.80
CA ILE A 44 -15.49 1.47 -6.24
C ILE A 44 -14.39 1.11 -7.25
N HIS A 45 -13.74 2.11 -7.81
CA HIS A 45 -12.60 1.94 -8.72
C HIS A 45 -11.30 1.67 -7.97
N ARG A 46 -11.15 2.26 -6.78
CA ARG A 46 -9.98 2.12 -5.94
C ARG A 46 -10.38 2.19 -4.47
N HIS A 47 -10.05 1.17 -3.69
CA HIS A 47 -10.18 1.25 -2.24
C HIS A 47 -9.14 2.23 -1.67
N GLY A 48 -9.52 3.01 -0.67
CA GLY A 48 -8.69 4.03 -0.04
C GLY A 48 -9.02 4.24 1.43
N ALA A 49 -8.83 5.47 1.91
CA ALA A 49 -8.99 5.84 3.32
C ALA A 49 -10.42 5.64 3.84
N ILE A 50 -11.43 5.84 2.99
CA ILE A 50 -12.83 5.52 3.33
C ILE A 50 -13.10 4.08 2.86
N SER A 51 -13.49 3.22 3.79
CA SER A 51 -13.71 1.80 3.53
C SER A 51 -15.02 1.53 2.78
N GLU A 52 -15.11 0.35 2.17
CA GLU A 52 -16.33 -0.13 1.52
C GLU A 52 -17.47 -0.27 2.54
N GLU A 53 -17.15 -0.74 3.73
CA GLU A 53 -18.09 -0.90 4.84
C GLU A 53 -18.71 0.46 5.24
N GLU A 54 -17.89 1.51 5.41
CA GLU A 54 -18.38 2.86 5.71
C GLU A 54 -19.26 3.42 4.58
N LEU A 55 -18.90 3.19 3.32
CA LEU A 55 -19.72 3.63 2.18
C LEU A 55 -21.05 2.89 2.10
N SER A 56 -21.05 1.59 2.41
CA SER A 56 -22.25 0.73 2.34
C SER A 56 -23.34 1.11 3.35
N GLU A 57 -23.00 1.85 4.41
CA GLU A 57 -23.97 2.42 5.36
C GLU A 57 -24.85 3.50 4.70
N HIS A 58 -24.40 4.10 3.61
CA HIS A 58 -25.06 5.26 2.99
C HIS A 58 -25.56 5.00 1.57
N VAL A 59 -24.96 4.03 0.85
CA VAL A 59 -25.28 3.79 -0.56
C VAL A 59 -25.00 2.34 -0.96
N GLU A 60 -25.80 1.80 -1.88
CA GLU A 60 -25.59 0.48 -2.45
C GLU A 60 -24.29 0.43 -3.25
N ILE A 61 -23.48 -0.63 -3.04
CA ILE A 61 -22.24 -0.85 -3.79
C ILE A 61 -22.50 -1.88 -4.87
N THR A 62 -22.34 -1.48 -6.12
CA THR A 62 -22.55 -2.35 -7.29
C THR A 62 -21.24 -3.00 -7.73
N GLN A 63 -21.33 -4.24 -8.19
CA GLN A 63 -20.20 -4.98 -8.78
C GLN A 63 -20.11 -4.75 -10.30
N ASP A 64 -21.16 -4.23 -10.92
CA ASP A 64 -21.24 -4.06 -12.37
C ASP A 64 -20.84 -2.66 -12.80
N ILE A 65 -19.86 -2.57 -13.70
CA ILE A 65 -19.54 -1.34 -14.41
C ILE A 65 -20.09 -1.40 -15.83
N LYS A 66 -21.03 -0.51 -16.14
CA LYS A 66 -21.44 -0.28 -17.54
C LYS A 66 -20.60 0.82 -18.17
N THR A 67 -19.37 0.53 -18.60
CA THR A 67 -18.60 1.50 -19.41
C THR A 67 -17.52 0.83 -20.25
N ASP A 68 -17.12 1.52 -21.34
CA ASP A 68 -16.26 1.00 -22.42
C ASP A 68 -14.75 1.31 -22.27
N SER A 69 -14.27 1.87 -21.15
CA SER A 69 -12.87 2.24 -20.98
C SER A 69 -12.06 1.27 -20.12
N VAL A 70 -10.83 0.96 -20.56
CA VAL A 70 -9.96 -0.04 -19.92
C VAL A 70 -9.34 0.47 -18.60
N TYR A 71 -9.06 1.77 -18.47
CA TYR A 71 -8.49 2.40 -17.26
C TYR A 71 -9.25 3.67 -16.94
N ARG A 72 -9.76 3.82 -15.71
CA ARG A 72 -10.68 4.89 -15.31
C ARG A 72 -10.20 5.72 -14.15
N SER A 73 -9.23 5.22 -13.39
CA SER A 73 -8.75 5.93 -12.21
C SER A 73 -7.24 5.81 -12.05
N PRO A 74 -6.59 6.81 -11.43
CA PRO A 74 -5.19 6.68 -11.02
C PRO A 74 -5.01 5.47 -10.09
N GLY A 75 -3.99 4.65 -10.36
CA GLY A 75 -3.69 3.45 -9.57
C GLY A 75 -4.20 2.13 -10.18
N GLU A 76 -4.92 2.15 -11.31
CA GLU A 76 -5.36 0.93 -12.01
C GLU A 76 -4.24 0.22 -12.78
N LEU A 77 -3.15 0.92 -13.09
CA LEU A 77 -2.03 0.33 -13.82
C LEU A 77 -1.44 -0.88 -13.08
N PRO A 78 -1.10 -1.97 -13.78
CA PRO A 78 -0.68 -3.25 -13.18
C PRO A 78 0.52 -3.18 -12.24
N TYR A 79 1.44 -2.25 -12.46
CA TYR A 79 2.68 -2.11 -11.69
C TYR A 79 2.71 -0.83 -10.85
N HIS A 80 1.57 -0.21 -10.65
CA HIS A 80 1.49 0.95 -9.76
C HIS A 80 1.88 0.55 -8.33
N TYR A 81 2.51 1.46 -7.59
CA TYR A 81 2.98 1.27 -6.20
C TYR A 81 4.22 0.39 -6.01
N ALA A 82 4.75 -0.25 -7.06
CA ALA A 82 5.89 -1.15 -6.90
C ALA A 82 7.15 -0.43 -6.38
N PRO A 83 7.85 -1.02 -5.40
CA PRO A 83 9.19 -0.60 -5.01
C PRO A 83 10.21 -0.88 -6.11
N MET A 84 11.45 -0.42 -5.92
CA MET A 84 12.55 -0.75 -6.83
C MET A 84 12.92 -2.23 -6.73
N LYS A 85 12.98 -2.76 -5.52
CA LYS A 85 13.25 -4.18 -5.24
C LYS A 85 12.01 -5.04 -5.46
N PRO A 86 12.18 -6.31 -5.88
CA PRO A 86 11.07 -7.27 -5.92
C PRO A 86 10.35 -7.34 -4.57
N LEU A 87 9.01 -7.43 -4.61
CA LEU A 87 8.20 -7.58 -3.41
C LEU A 87 7.45 -8.92 -3.47
N LYS A 88 7.55 -9.69 -2.39
CA LYS A 88 6.82 -10.94 -2.20
C LYS A 88 5.89 -10.84 -1.00
N ILE A 89 4.61 -11.15 -1.21
CA ILE A 89 3.62 -11.24 -0.13
C ILE A 89 3.78 -12.58 0.56
N VAL A 90 3.81 -12.56 1.90
CA VAL A 90 3.92 -13.73 2.78
C VAL A 90 2.80 -13.75 3.81
N HIS A 91 2.51 -14.92 4.39
CA HIS A 91 1.48 -15.08 5.42
C HIS A 91 2.01 -14.79 6.83
N ASN A 92 3.29 -15.07 7.07
CA ASN A 92 3.92 -14.89 8.37
C ASN A 92 5.45 -14.76 8.22
N VAL A 93 6.11 -14.51 9.35
CA VAL A 93 7.56 -14.34 9.45
C VAL A 93 8.37 -15.58 9.03
N ASP A 94 7.80 -16.81 9.17
CA ASP A 94 8.50 -18.05 8.84
C ASP A 94 8.73 -18.23 7.33
N GLU A 95 8.02 -17.48 6.50
CA GLU A 95 8.23 -17.47 5.05
C GLU A 95 9.35 -16.53 4.60
N VAL A 96 9.95 -15.76 5.50
CA VAL A 96 11.11 -14.91 5.21
C VAL A 96 12.36 -15.78 5.18
N LYS A 97 12.89 -16.09 3.99
CA LYS A 97 13.94 -17.10 3.80
C LYS A 97 15.34 -16.53 3.54
N THR A 98 15.48 -15.25 3.34
CA THR A 98 16.73 -14.61 2.89
C THR A 98 17.17 -13.54 3.87
N ALA A 99 18.40 -13.66 4.41
CA ALA A 99 18.96 -12.65 5.29
C ALA A 99 19.18 -11.29 4.58
N ASN A 100 19.52 -11.31 3.29
CA ASN A 100 19.70 -10.09 2.49
C ASN A 100 18.33 -9.56 1.99
N SER A 101 17.40 -9.34 2.91
CA SER A 101 16.04 -8.90 2.63
C SER A 101 15.56 -7.83 3.61
N SER A 102 14.47 -7.19 3.25
CA SER A 102 13.64 -6.38 4.15
C SER A 102 12.34 -7.10 4.46
N PHE A 103 11.77 -6.89 5.64
CA PHE A 103 10.48 -7.45 6.05
C PHE A 103 9.54 -6.35 6.55
N LEU A 104 8.38 -6.23 5.90
CA LEU A 104 7.27 -5.38 6.33
C LEU A 104 6.24 -6.28 7.04
N ALA A 105 6.28 -6.29 8.36
CA ALA A 105 5.34 -7.02 9.20
C ALA A 105 4.04 -6.23 9.37
N PHE A 106 2.90 -6.92 9.40
CA PHE A 106 1.62 -6.29 9.73
C PHE A 106 1.56 -5.92 11.21
N ARG A 107 1.92 -6.87 12.07
CA ARG A 107 1.98 -6.70 13.53
C ARG A 107 3.30 -7.23 14.07
N GLU A 108 3.55 -7.00 15.35
CA GLU A 108 4.76 -7.52 16.00
C GLU A 108 4.87 -9.04 15.78
N PRO A 109 5.92 -9.51 15.10
CA PRO A 109 6.05 -10.94 14.83
C PRO A 109 6.43 -11.71 16.10
N SER A 110 5.97 -12.97 16.21
CA SER A 110 6.25 -13.84 17.35
C SER A 110 7.71 -14.30 17.45
N THR A 111 8.44 -14.23 16.33
CA THR A 111 9.84 -14.63 16.22
C THR A 111 10.63 -13.57 15.46
N VAL A 112 11.93 -13.47 15.71
CA VAL A 112 12.81 -12.55 14.99
C VAL A 112 13.00 -13.05 13.55
N PRO A 113 12.68 -12.26 12.51
CA PRO A 113 12.92 -12.66 11.13
C PRO A 113 14.42 -12.74 10.83
N VAL A 114 14.77 -13.56 9.83
CA VAL A 114 16.15 -13.60 9.32
C VAL A 114 16.50 -12.38 8.45
N SER A 115 15.52 -11.51 8.14
CA SER A 115 15.73 -10.31 7.33
C SER A 115 16.70 -9.31 7.98
N ARG A 116 17.40 -8.56 7.12
CA ARG A 116 18.34 -7.51 7.56
C ARG A 116 17.63 -6.30 8.15
N TYR A 117 16.50 -5.92 7.58
CA TYR A 117 15.67 -4.79 8.02
C TYR A 117 14.24 -5.23 8.25
N MET A 118 13.61 -4.65 9.24
CA MET A 118 12.19 -4.90 9.54
C MET A 118 11.50 -3.60 9.93
N LYS A 119 10.24 -3.47 9.50
CA LYS A 119 9.27 -2.48 9.96
C LYS A 119 7.98 -3.19 10.35
N VAL A 120 7.28 -2.63 11.33
CA VAL A 120 6.00 -3.14 11.82
C VAL A 120 4.94 -2.07 11.58
N LEU A 121 3.97 -2.37 10.73
CA LEU A 121 2.91 -1.42 10.34
C LEU A 121 2.06 -0.97 11.53
N SER A 122 1.70 -1.92 12.42
CA SER A 122 1.02 -1.64 13.67
C SER A 122 1.37 -2.71 14.71
N LYS A 123 1.87 -2.31 15.87
CA LYS A 123 2.23 -3.27 16.93
C LYS A 123 1.02 -4.05 17.44
N THR A 124 -0.16 -3.43 17.45
CA THR A 124 -1.41 -4.01 17.94
C THR A 124 -2.24 -4.68 16.83
N GLY A 125 -1.88 -4.48 15.56
CA GLY A 125 -2.64 -4.94 14.40
C GLY A 125 -3.81 -4.01 14.04
N ASP A 126 -3.75 -2.72 14.44
CA ASP A 126 -4.70 -1.71 14.02
C ASP A 126 -4.51 -1.38 12.55
N LEU A 127 -5.59 -1.51 11.75
CA LEU A 127 -5.54 -1.32 10.30
C LEU A 127 -5.41 0.15 9.89
N LYS A 128 -5.87 1.11 10.71
CA LYS A 128 -5.73 2.54 10.41
C LYS A 128 -4.29 2.98 10.65
N GLU A 129 -3.68 2.52 11.75
CA GLU A 129 -2.25 2.71 12.02
C GLU A 129 -1.41 2.07 10.92
N ALA A 130 -1.73 0.82 10.53
CA ALA A 130 -1.04 0.12 9.46
C ALA A 130 -1.12 0.87 8.12
N ALA A 131 -2.27 1.46 7.79
CA ALA A 131 -2.44 2.26 6.58
C ALA A 131 -1.61 3.56 6.64
N ALA A 132 -1.58 4.24 7.78
CA ALA A 132 -0.79 5.46 7.98
C ALA A 132 0.71 5.23 7.77
N ASN A 133 1.23 4.08 8.21
CA ASN A 133 2.64 3.73 8.12
C ASN A 133 3.03 3.06 6.79
N PHE A 134 2.06 2.52 6.02
CA PHE A 134 2.30 1.62 4.89
C PHE A 134 3.33 2.10 3.88
N PHE A 135 3.12 3.26 3.25
CA PHE A 135 4.08 3.75 2.24
C PHE A 135 5.36 4.28 2.85
N SER A 136 5.30 4.89 4.04
CA SER A 136 6.50 5.36 4.73
C SER A 136 7.46 4.20 5.00
N ASP A 137 6.95 3.13 5.59
CA ASP A 137 7.76 1.97 5.95
C ASP A 137 8.22 1.19 4.71
N LEU A 138 7.37 1.07 3.69
CA LEU A 138 7.76 0.42 2.44
C LEU A 138 8.86 1.18 1.71
N ILE A 139 8.84 2.53 1.71
CA ILE A 139 9.90 3.37 1.15
C ILE A 139 11.21 3.18 1.93
N GLU A 140 11.15 3.13 3.26
CA GLU A 140 12.33 2.92 4.10
C GLU A 140 12.94 1.53 3.95
N LEU A 141 12.15 0.53 3.58
CA LEU A 141 12.59 -0.85 3.33
C LEU A 141 13.11 -1.09 1.91
N ASP A 142 12.80 -0.19 0.96
CA ASP A 142 13.25 -0.29 -0.45
C ASP A 142 14.68 0.21 -0.61
N ARG A 143 15.63 -0.53 -0.03
CA ARG A 143 17.04 -0.17 0.09
C ARG A 143 17.89 -0.82 -1.00
N ASP A 144 19.01 -0.16 -1.35
CA ASP A 144 19.93 -0.69 -2.37
C ASP A 144 20.66 -1.96 -1.90
N ASP A 145 20.86 -2.12 -0.59
CA ASP A 145 21.62 -3.19 0.05
C ASP A 145 20.78 -4.42 0.45
N VAL A 146 19.58 -4.59 -0.15
CA VAL A 146 18.76 -5.81 -0.06
C VAL A 146 18.36 -6.28 -1.47
N ASP A 147 18.01 -7.56 -1.60
CA ASP A 147 17.61 -8.17 -2.87
C ASP A 147 16.10 -8.24 -3.04
N ILE A 148 15.37 -8.32 -1.94
CA ILE A 148 13.91 -8.55 -1.93
C ILE A 148 13.26 -7.94 -0.68
N ILE A 149 12.00 -7.52 -0.84
CA ILE A 149 11.13 -7.11 0.27
C ILE A 149 10.08 -8.20 0.46
N TYR A 150 9.98 -8.75 1.66
CA TYR A 150 8.85 -9.55 2.10
C TYR A 150 7.83 -8.63 2.77
N ALA A 151 6.55 -8.79 2.43
CA ALA A 151 5.47 -8.03 3.06
C ALA A 151 4.40 -9.00 3.58
N GLU A 152 4.12 -8.92 4.87
CA GLU A 152 3.09 -9.73 5.49
C GLU A 152 1.69 -9.29 5.03
N ARG A 153 0.79 -10.26 4.81
CA ARG A 153 -0.61 -9.98 4.51
C ARG A 153 -1.28 -9.27 5.67
N VAL A 154 -2.15 -8.32 5.34
CA VAL A 154 -3.07 -7.73 6.31
C VAL A 154 -4.48 -8.28 6.11
N PRO A 155 -5.37 -8.25 7.12
CA PRO A 155 -6.78 -8.60 6.96
C PRO A 155 -7.45 -7.76 5.86
N GLU A 156 -8.17 -8.42 4.96
CA GLU A 156 -8.88 -7.75 3.84
C GLU A 156 -10.27 -7.24 4.28
N THR A 157 -10.32 -6.51 5.39
CA THR A 157 -11.52 -5.85 5.94
C THR A 157 -11.25 -4.37 6.12
N GLY A 158 -12.27 -3.53 6.00
CA GLY A 158 -12.14 -2.09 6.15
C GLY A 158 -11.02 -1.54 5.26
N ILE A 159 -10.19 -0.66 5.84
CA ILE A 159 -9.04 -0.05 5.14
C ILE A 159 -7.95 -1.08 4.74
N GLY A 160 -7.96 -2.28 5.32
CA GLY A 160 -7.04 -3.36 4.96
C GLY A 160 -7.21 -3.85 3.52
N LYS A 161 -8.42 -3.76 2.93
CA LYS A 161 -8.66 -4.00 1.49
C LYS A 161 -7.78 -3.09 0.65
N ALA A 162 -7.67 -1.81 1.02
CA ALA A 162 -6.86 -0.82 0.33
C ALA A 162 -5.36 -1.15 0.41
N ILE A 163 -4.85 -1.55 1.58
CA ILE A 163 -3.45 -1.96 1.76
C ILE A 163 -3.15 -3.19 0.89
N MET A 164 -3.99 -4.23 0.96
CA MET A 164 -3.79 -5.46 0.18
C MET A 164 -3.88 -5.23 -1.33
N GLU A 165 -4.74 -4.34 -1.80
CA GLU A 165 -4.79 -3.96 -3.22
C GLU A 165 -3.44 -3.39 -3.69
N ARG A 166 -2.81 -2.51 -2.90
CA ARG A 166 -1.49 -1.94 -3.20
C ARG A 166 -0.39 -2.99 -3.14
N LEU A 167 -0.38 -3.85 -2.12
CA LEU A 167 0.58 -4.96 -2.02
C LEU A 167 0.49 -5.91 -3.22
N LYS A 168 -0.73 -6.32 -3.60
CA LYS A 168 -0.98 -7.19 -4.76
C LYS A 168 -0.50 -6.54 -6.07
N LYS A 169 -0.68 -5.23 -6.25
CA LYS A 169 -0.15 -4.50 -7.41
C LYS A 169 1.37 -4.36 -7.36
N ALA A 170 1.92 -4.05 -6.19
CA ALA A 170 3.37 -3.91 -5.99
C ALA A 170 4.13 -5.22 -6.27
N SER A 171 3.57 -6.37 -5.87
CA SER A 171 4.19 -7.69 -6.05
C SER A 171 4.27 -8.16 -7.51
N LYS A 172 3.43 -7.62 -8.42
CA LYS A 172 3.41 -8.02 -9.84
C LYS A 172 4.69 -7.65 -10.61
N LYS A 173 5.46 -6.66 -10.16
CA LYS A 173 6.69 -6.23 -10.83
C LYS A 173 7.82 -7.28 -10.73
N GLY A 174 7.82 -8.09 -9.68
CA GLY A 174 8.85 -9.14 -9.44
C GLY A 174 8.51 -10.52 -10.02
N ALA A 175 7.36 -10.67 -10.66
CA ALA A 175 6.84 -11.95 -11.19
C ALA A 175 7.19 -12.18 -12.68
N LYS A 176 8.40 -11.72 -13.13
CA LYS A 176 8.94 -12.05 -14.46
C LYS A 176 10.01 -13.11 -14.33
#